data_12e4f44169dd072cba36629ae0a5f01e
#
_entry.id   12e4f44169dd072cba36629ae0a5f01e
#
_cell.length_a   1.000
_cell.length_b   1.000
_cell.length_c   1.000
_cell.angle_alpha   90.00
_cell.angle_beta   90.00
_cell.angle_gamma   90.00
#
_symmetry.space_group_name_H-M   'P 1'
#
loop_
_entity.id
_entity.type
_entity.pdbx_description
1 polymer ?
#
loop_
_entity_poly.entity_id
_entity_poly.type
_entity_poly.pdbx_seq_one_letter_code
_entity_poly.pdbx_strand_id
1 'polypeptide(L)'
;MAFGAVMSVMASPASAQDIVFAPGNGSGEPVMARPESRPAPVSNAALSCTDFAAARERIERLYRPHAVPIAVPALADGIEPPQTPPNRLDKTLLDTALDSYNRDICRKSQGRGFGPSQIVIVDFAKPSSQPRLYAVDLLSGQGLDTPVAVAHGVGSDRDDDGVAERFSNVYNSLASSLGAARGAELYYGINGLSLRLDGLDQSNYNMRMRDIVAHSYQPERRRYFNASLLQVRGGKPGTSEGCFVVAPHLRDWLFGILRDGGFLYAGLGGDRAKEIPGPVIRSEAVVGDVVFAPGTGG
;
A
#
# COMPACT_ATOMS: atom_id res chain seq x y z
N MET A 1 57.90 -22.65 -12.40
CA MET A 1 57.11 -22.89 -11.18
C MET A 1 56.07 -21.81 -11.10
N ALA A 2 54.81 -22.12 -11.46
CA ALA A 2 53.73 -21.17 -11.45
C ALA A 2 52.80 -21.52 -10.24
N PHE A 3 52.65 -20.58 -9.31
CA PHE A 3 51.70 -20.68 -8.20
C PHE A 3 50.32 -20.18 -8.66
N GLY A 4 49.39 -21.09 -8.78
CA GLY A 4 47.99 -20.75 -8.99
C GLY A 4 47.33 -20.35 -7.68
N ALA A 5 46.79 -19.14 -7.63
CA ALA A 5 45.96 -18.67 -6.52
C ALA A 5 44.51 -19.18 -6.72
N VAL A 6 44.08 -20.04 -5.83
CA VAL A 6 42.66 -20.47 -5.72
C VAL A 6 41.90 -19.37 -4.96
N MET A 7 41.03 -18.61 -5.66
CA MET A 7 40.06 -17.73 -5.01
C MET A 7 38.94 -18.60 -4.43
N SER A 8 38.90 -18.69 -3.10
CA SER A 8 37.78 -19.26 -2.36
C SER A 8 36.68 -18.22 -2.29
N VAL A 9 35.56 -18.49 -2.97
CA VAL A 9 34.33 -17.70 -2.83
C VAL A 9 33.71 -18.08 -1.50
N MET A 10 33.85 -17.20 -0.51
CA MET A 10 33.13 -17.29 0.75
C MET A 10 31.66 -16.96 0.48
N ALA A 11 30.77 -17.96 0.61
CA ALA A 11 29.33 -17.77 0.66
C ALA A 11 29.00 -16.96 1.93
N SER A 12 28.34 -15.83 1.77
CA SER A 12 27.77 -15.08 2.89
C SER A 12 26.76 -15.93 3.64
N PRO A 13 26.76 -15.93 4.98
CA PRO A 13 25.75 -16.65 5.75
C PRO A 13 24.37 -16.03 5.48
N ALA A 14 23.39 -16.88 5.24
CA ALA A 14 22.00 -16.50 5.16
C ALA A 14 21.64 -15.72 6.44
N SER A 15 21.07 -14.52 6.28
CA SER A 15 20.59 -13.69 7.38
C SER A 15 19.60 -14.49 8.23
N ALA A 16 19.86 -14.56 9.52
CA ALA A 16 18.97 -15.14 10.50
C ALA A 16 17.57 -14.50 10.33
N GLN A 17 16.58 -15.32 10.07
CA GLN A 17 15.17 -14.90 10.13
C GLN A 17 14.87 -14.65 11.61
N ASP A 18 14.54 -13.41 11.96
CA ASP A 18 14.05 -13.07 13.28
C ASP A 18 12.74 -13.81 13.54
N ILE A 19 12.82 -14.89 14.32
CA ILE A 19 11.65 -15.63 14.80
C ILE A 19 11.02 -14.77 15.90
N VAL A 20 9.95 -14.06 15.56
CA VAL A 20 9.15 -13.34 16.56
C VAL A 20 8.25 -14.35 17.26
N PHE A 21 8.57 -14.68 18.52
CA PHE A 21 7.69 -15.48 19.37
C PHE A 21 6.56 -14.62 19.91
N ALA A 22 5.32 -15.01 19.63
CA ALA A 22 4.14 -14.48 20.30
C ALA A 22 3.95 -15.23 21.64
N PRO A 23 3.61 -14.56 22.77
CA PRO A 23 3.22 -15.25 23.97
C PRO A 23 1.90 -15.98 23.76
N GLY A 24 1.89 -17.29 24.04
CA GLY A 24 0.75 -18.17 23.81
C GLY A 24 -0.45 -17.85 24.72
N ASN A 25 -1.63 -18.08 24.21
CA ASN A 25 -2.86 -18.19 25.02
C ASN A 25 -2.72 -19.38 25.94
N GLY A 26 -2.58 -19.24 27.23
CA GLY A 26 -2.58 -20.23 28.31
C GLY A 26 -2.52 -21.74 28.05
N SER A 27 -2.44 -22.20 26.81
CA SER A 27 -2.30 -23.59 26.36
C SER A 27 -0.89 -23.97 25.92
N GLY A 28 0.11 -23.09 26.05
CA GLY A 28 1.53 -23.41 25.88
C GLY A 28 2.03 -23.61 24.44
N GLU A 29 1.20 -23.55 23.40
CA GLU A 29 1.66 -23.64 22.03
C GLU A 29 1.90 -22.24 21.41
N PRO A 30 3.08 -21.99 20.80
CA PRO A 30 3.35 -20.72 20.13
C PRO A 30 2.48 -20.61 18.88
N VAL A 31 1.62 -19.60 18.84
CA VAL A 31 0.92 -19.23 17.62
C VAL A 31 1.95 -18.63 16.66
N MET A 32 2.33 -19.39 15.64
CA MET A 32 3.17 -18.88 14.55
C MET A 32 2.39 -17.78 13.84
N ALA A 33 2.88 -16.55 13.95
CA ALA A 33 2.39 -15.47 13.08
C ALA A 33 2.53 -15.93 11.62
N ARG A 34 1.45 -15.79 10.81
CA ARG A 34 1.56 -16.07 9.38
C ARG A 34 2.69 -15.20 8.83
N PRO A 35 3.65 -15.79 8.11
CA PRO A 35 4.71 -14.99 7.48
C PRO A 35 4.03 -13.95 6.60
N GLU A 36 4.38 -12.67 6.79
CA GLU A 36 3.97 -11.61 5.86
C GLU A 36 4.36 -12.06 4.46
N SER A 37 3.45 -11.92 3.51
CA SER A 37 3.75 -12.23 2.11
C SER A 37 4.95 -11.38 1.69
N ARG A 38 5.96 -12.01 1.09
CA ARG A 38 7.14 -11.29 0.62
C ARG A 38 6.68 -10.27 -0.43
N PRO A 39 6.95 -8.97 -0.24
CA PRO A 39 6.51 -7.97 -1.20
C PRO A 39 7.21 -8.16 -2.55
N ALA A 40 6.57 -7.69 -3.63
CA ALA A 40 7.17 -7.68 -4.95
C ALA A 40 8.51 -6.94 -4.94
N PRO A 41 9.52 -7.39 -5.70
CA PRO A 41 10.81 -6.70 -5.77
C PRO A 41 10.64 -5.28 -6.32
N VAL A 42 11.54 -4.37 -5.95
CA VAL A 42 11.56 -3.01 -6.51
C VAL A 42 11.92 -3.09 -8.00
N SER A 43 11.10 -2.45 -8.84
CA SER A 43 11.38 -2.24 -10.25
C SER A 43 11.73 -0.77 -10.51
N ASN A 44 12.88 -0.52 -11.09
CA ASN A 44 13.29 0.81 -11.55
C ASN A 44 13.00 1.00 -13.05
N ALA A 45 12.24 0.11 -13.67
CA ALA A 45 11.89 0.23 -15.08
C ALA A 45 10.96 1.43 -15.28
N ALA A 46 11.10 2.10 -16.41
CA ALA A 46 10.19 3.14 -16.83
C ALA A 46 9.15 2.54 -17.77
N LEU A 47 7.89 2.94 -17.59
CA LEU A 47 6.80 2.62 -18.52
C LEU A 47 6.61 3.81 -19.47
N SER A 48 6.75 3.58 -20.78
CA SER A 48 6.38 4.57 -21.76
C SER A 48 4.86 4.79 -21.75
N CYS A 49 4.43 6.02 -21.81
CA CYS A 49 3.01 6.35 -21.89
C CYS A 49 2.35 5.86 -23.20
N THR A 50 3.13 5.59 -24.24
CA THR A 50 2.62 4.91 -25.45
C THR A 50 2.25 3.46 -25.19
N ASP A 51 2.92 2.81 -24.23
CA ASP A 51 2.72 1.40 -23.91
C ASP A 51 1.74 1.19 -22.75
N PHE A 52 1.27 2.28 -22.14
CA PHE A 52 0.38 2.21 -20.98
C PHE A 52 -0.92 1.45 -21.27
N ALA A 53 -1.52 1.65 -22.44
CA ALA A 53 -2.74 0.93 -22.80
C ALA A 53 -2.51 -0.59 -22.85
N ALA A 54 -1.40 -1.02 -23.44
CA ALA A 54 -1.03 -2.45 -23.48
C ALA A 54 -0.70 -3.02 -22.10
N ALA A 55 -0.05 -2.23 -21.23
CA ALA A 55 0.21 -2.60 -19.85
C ALA A 55 -1.11 -2.78 -19.08
N ARG A 56 -2.05 -1.84 -19.20
CA ARG A 56 -3.38 -1.92 -18.59
C ARG A 56 -4.14 -3.16 -19.05
N GLU A 57 -4.18 -3.42 -20.37
CA GLU A 57 -4.86 -4.62 -20.90
C GLU A 57 -4.24 -5.91 -20.37
N ARG A 58 -2.91 -5.96 -20.20
CA ARG A 58 -2.22 -7.10 -19.59
C ARG A 58 -2.69 -7.32 -18.17
N ILE A 59 -2.74 -6.27 -17.36
CA ILE A 59 -3.22 -6.32 -15.97
C ILE A 59 -4.69 -6.79 -15.93
N GLU A 60 -5.55 -6.26 -16.79
CA GLU A 60 -6.95 -6.66 -16.85
C GLU A 60 -7.14 -8.15 -17.16
N ARG A 61 -6.28 -8.72 -18.01
CA ARG A 61 -6.33 -10.16 -18.32
C ARG A 61 -6.12 -11.03 -17.07
N LEU A 62 -5.37 -10.55 -16.07
CA LEU A 62 -5.15 -11.28 -14.82
C LEU A 62 -6.40 -11.35 -13.93
N TYR A 63 -7.39 -10.47 -14.16
CA TYR A 63 -8.67 -10.47 -13.47
C TYR A 63 -9.77 -11.20 -14.21
N ARG A 64 -9.53 -11.63 -15.44
CA ARG A 64 -10.52 -12.46 -16.16
C ARG A 64 -10.63 -13.81 -15.45
N PRO A 65 -11.84 -14.33 -15.20
CA PRO A 65 -12.00 -15.68 -14.73
C PRO A 65 -11.28 -16.61 -15.71
N HIS A 66 -10.41 -17.47 -15.22
CA HIS A 66 -9.84 -18.49 -16.07
C HIS A 66 -10.99 -19.34 -16.60
N ALA A 67 -11.23 -19.29 -17.91
CA ALA A 67 -12.30 -20.03 -18.58
C ALA A 67 -12.06 -21.55 -18.63
N VAL A 68 -11.02 -22.03 -17.96
CA VAL A 68 -10.73 -23.45 -17.83
C VAL A 68 -10.89 -23.80 -16.35
N PRO A 69 -11.91 -24.57 -15.96
CA PRO A 69 -11.88 -25.25 -14.68
C PRO A 69 -10.66 -26.18 -14.73
N ILE A 70 -9.59 -25.82 -14.01
CA ILE A 70 -8.64 -26.84 -13.62
C ILE A 70 -9.48 -27.78 -12.76
N ALA A 71 -9.75 -28.98 -13.27
CA ALA A 71 -10.38 -30.03 -12.50
C ALA A 71 -9.42 -30.36 -11.35
N VAL A 72 -9.55 -29.64 -10.27
CA VAL A 72 -8.92 -30.00 -9.00
C VAL A 72 -9.70 -31.24 -8.55
N PRO A 73 -9.05 -32.38 -8.33
CA PRO A 73 -9.73 -33.54 -7.75
C PRO A 73 -10.46 -33.05 -6.50
N ALA A 74 -11.76 -33.33 -6.41
CA ALA A 74 -12.56 -32.98 -5.25
C ALA A 74 -11.83 -33.51 -4.00
N LEU A 75 -11.38 -32.59 -3.15
CA LEU A 75 -10.92 -32.94 -1.82
C LEU A 75 -12.11 -33.62 -1.11
N ALA A 76 -11.87 -34.75 -0.47
CA ALA A 76 -12.88 -35.64 0.08
C ALA A 76 -13.86 -35.00 1.08
N ASP A 77 -13.68 -33.75 1.43
CA ASP A 77 -14.43 -33.03 2.49
C ASP A 77 -15.32 -31.89 1.98
N GLY A 78 -15.58 -31.79 0.67
CA GLY A 78 -16.51 -30.79 0.12
C GLY A 78 -16.11 -29.32 0.30
N ILE A 79 -14.83 -29.03 0.60
CA ILE A 79 -14.31 -27.66 0.69
C ILE A 79 -13.98 -27.18 -0.72
N GLU A 80 -14.79 -26.30 -1.26
CA GLU A 80 -14.43 -25.59 -2.50
C GLU A 80 -13.17 -24.74 -2.26
N PRO A 81 -12.15 -24.85 -3.14
CA PRO A 81 -10.98 -23.98 -3.05
C PRO A 81 -11.45 -22.52 -3.24
N PRO A 82 -10.90 -21.55 -2.48
CA PRO A 82 -11.28 -20.16 -2.62
C PRO A 82 -11.02 -19.68 -4.06
N GLN A 83 -12.07 -19.22 -4.73
CA GLN A 83 -12.05 -18.83 -6.14
C GLN A 83 -11.22 -17.58 -6.44
N THR A 84 -10.81 -16.84 -5.42
CA THR A 84 -9.97 -15.64 -5.53
C THR A 84 -8.88 -15.71 -4.46
N PRO A 85 -7.61 -15.38 -4.78
CA PRO A 85 -6.58 -15.26 -3.75
C PRO A 85 -7.05 -14.29 -2.67
N PRO A 86 -7.01 -14.66 -1.38
CA PRO A 86 -7.62 -13.90 -0.29
C PRO A 86 -7.06 -12.48 -0.10
N ASN A 87 -5.93 -12.18 -0.75
CA ASN A 87 -5.23 -10.89 -0.64
C ASN A 87 -5.18 -10.10 -1.95
N ARG A 88 -5.93 -10.51 -2.98
CA ARG A 88 -5.88 -9.79 -4.26
C ARG A 88 -6.39 -8.36 -4.12
N LEU A 89 -5.71 -7.43 -4.78
CA LEU A 89 -6.12 -6.04 -4.88
C LEU A 89 -7.51 -5.95 -5.53
N ASP A 90 -8.39 -5.12 -4.97
CA ASP A 90 -9.71 -4.89 -5.54
C ASP A 90 -9.62 -4.33 -6.95
N LYS A 91 -10.43 -4.86 -7.87
CA LYS A 91 -10.39 -4.47 -9.30
C LYS A 91 -10.82 -3.03 -9.52
N THR A 92 -11.85 -2.56 -8.81
CA THR A 92 -12.37 -1.20 -8.95
C THR A 92 -11.34 -0.18 -8.46
N LEU A 93 -10.68 -0.48 -7.33
CA LEU A 93 -9.62 0.34 -6.80
C LEU A 93 -8.41 0.39 -7.76
N LEU A 94 -8.03 -0.75 -8.32
CA LEU A 94 -6.96 -0.82 -9.32
C LEU A 94 -7.29 0.03 -10.56
N ASP A 95 -8.51 -0.08 -11.10
CA ASP A 95 -8.93 0.70 -12.27
C ASP A 95 -8.86 2.20 -11.99
N THR A 96 -9.34 2.62 -10.82
CA THR A 96 -9.28 4.02 -10.40
C THR A 96 -7.83 4.52 -10.26
N ALA A 97 -6.95 3.70 -9.72
CA ALA A 97 -5.53 4.02 -9.62
C ALA A 97 -4.87 4.14 -11.00
N LEU A 98 -5.19 3.23 -11.93
CA LEU A 98 -4.69 3.27 -13.32
C LEU A 98 -5.22 4.48 -14.10
N ASP A 99 -6.48 4.87 -13.90
CA ASP A 99 -7.05 6.08 -14.51
C ASP A 99 -6.36 7.33 -13.97
N SER A 100 -6.08 7.38 -12.67
CA SER A 100 -5.34 8.47 -12.05
C SER A 100 -3.89 8.53 -12.53
N TYR A 101 -3.22 7.38 -12.65
CA TYR A 101 -1.88 7.29 -13.23
C TYR A 101 -1.86 7.84 -14.68
N ASN A 102 -2.80 7.39 -15.51
CA ASN A 102 -2.91 7.89 -16.89
C ASN A 102 -3.12 9.41 -16.95
N ARG A 103 -4.02 9.94 -16.09
CA ARG A 103 -4.29 11.37 -16.00
C ARG A 103 -3.04 12.17 -15.62
N ASP A 104 -2.35 11.75 -14.56
CA ASP A 104 -1.32 12.57 -13.91
C ASP A 104 0.09 12.36 -14.47
N ILE A 105 0.34 11.22 -15.05
CA ILE A 105 1.63 10.87 -15.64
C ILE A 105 1.59 11.00 -17.16
N CYS A 106 0.65 10.31 -17.81
CA CYS A 106 0.69 10.19 -19.25
C CYS A 106 0.00 11.32 -19.98
N ARG A 107 -1.20 11.77 -19.58
CA ARG A 107 -1.89 12.87 -20.27
C ARG A 107 -1.18 14.21 -20.08
N LYS A 108 -0.63 14.48 -18.90
CA LYS A 108 0.14 15.71 -18.63
C LYS A 108 1.41 15.80 -19.48
N SER A 109 2.00 14.66 -19.84
CA SER A 109 3.14 14.58 -20.76
C SER A 109 2.71 14.45 -22.24
N GLN A 110 1.43 14.69 -22.58
CA GLN A 110 0.87 14.54 -23.92
C GLN A 110 1.11 13.15 -24.55
N GLY A 111 1.14 12.12 -23.69
CA GLY A 111 1.37 10.74 -24.11
C GLY A 111 2.80 10.40 -24.55
N ARG A 112 3.76 11.35 -24.41
CA ARG A 112 5.16 11.17 -24.84
C ARG A 112 6.13 10.96 -23.70
N GLY A 113 5.63 10.97 -22.44
CA GLY A 113 6.44 10.84 -21.25
C GLY A 113 6.69 9.39 -20.84
N PHE A 114 7.44 9.28 -19.78
CA PHE A 114 7.66 8.04 -19.06
C PHE A 114 7.18 8.19 -17.62
N GLY A 115 6.67 7.12 -17.07
CA GLY A 115 6.33 7.03 -15.66
C GLY A 115 6.96 5.80 -15.01
N PRO A 116 6.83 5.64 -13.69
CA PRO A 116 7.28 4.44 -13.02
C PRO A 116 6.48 3.23 -13.52
N SER A 117 7.14 2.10 -13.79
CA SER A 117 6.44 0.85 -14.11
C SER A 117 5.82 0.21 -12.88
N GLN A 118 6.31 0.55 -11.68
CA GLN A 118 5.78 0.05 -10.42
C GLN A 118 5.07 1.17 -9.67
N ILE A 119 3.83 0.90 -9.23
CA ILE A 119 2.99 1.85 -8.50
C ILE A 119 2.59 1.27 -7.15
N VAL A 120 2.37 2.16 -6.18
CA VAL A 120 1.85 1.79 -4.85
C VAL A 120 0.36 2.08 -4.79
N ILE A 121 -0.43 1.12 -4.33
CA ILE A 121 -1.88 1.27 -4.11
C ILE A 121 -2.19 0.87 -2.67
N VAL A 122 -2.92 1.73 -1.95
CA VAL A 122 -3.38 1.47 -0.59
C VAL A 122 -4.89 1.35 -0.58
N ASP A 123 -5.38 0.20 -0.11
CA ASP A 123 -6.81 -0.09 0.04
C ASP A 123 -7.26 0.20 1.48
N PHE A 124 -7.72 1.41 1.74
CA PHE A 124 -8.24 1.78 3.05
C PHE A 124 -9.66 1.25 3.34
N ALA A 125 -10.29 0.54 2.42
CA ALA A 125 -11.51 -0.22 2.72
C ALA A 125 -11.24 -1.42 3.63
N LYS A 126 -10.00 -1.94 3.60
CA LYS A 126 -9.58 -3.02 4.48
C LYS A 126 -9.21 -2.48 5.86
N PRO A 127 -9.51 -3.20 6.94
CA PRO A 127 -9.05 -2.83 8.27
C PRO A 127 -7.52 -2.87 8.37
N SER A 128 -6.96 -2.07 9.28
CA SER A 128 -5.51 -1.98 9.48
C SER A 128 -4.86 -3.28 9.93
N SER A 129 -5.63 -4.21 10.49
CA SER A 129 -5.20 -5.56 10.85
C SER A 129 -4.94 -6.47 9.64
N GLN A 130 -5.35 -6.05 8.43
CA GLN A 130 -5.09 -6.78 7.20
C GLN A 130 -4.04 -6.06 6.34
N PRO A 131 -3.15 -6.81 5.65
CA PRO A 131 -2.28 -6.23 4.64
C PRO A 131 -3.11 -5.55 3.54
N ARG A 132 -2.76 -4.30 3.20
CA ARG A 132 -3.57 -3.44 2.32
C ARG A 132 -2.78 -2.43 1.48
N LEU A 133 -1.43 -2.45 1.55
CA LEU A 133 -0.55 -1.70 0.66
C LEU A 133 0.04 -2.65 -0.37
N TYR A 134 -0.20 -2.37 -1.63
CA TYR A 134 0.24 -3.15 -2.79
C TYR A 134 1.30 -2.38 -3.57
N ALA A 135 2.33 -3.07 -4.04
CA ALA A 135 3.26 -2.53 -5.02
C ALA A 135 3.09 -3.31 -6.32
N VAL A 136 2.40 -2.73 -7.27
CA VAL A 136 2.01 -3.39 -8.52
C VAL A 136 2.97 -3.01 -9.63
N ASP A 137 3.61 -3.98 -10.25
CA ASP A 137 4.38 -3.80 -11.46
C ASP A 137 3.47 -3.89 -12.70
N LEU A 138 3.32 -2.79 -13.40
CA LEU A 138 2.42 -2.66 -14.54
C LEU A 138 2.89 -3.45 -15.78
N LEU A 139 4.17 -3.80 -15.84
CA LEU A 139 4.73 -4.59 -16.94
C LEU A 139 4.49 -6.09 -16.78
N SER A 140 4.53 -6.58 -15.53
CA SER A 140 4.40 -8.02 -15.24
C SER A 140 3.09 -8.40 -14.56
N GLY A 141 2.45 -7.46 -13.86
CA GLY A 141 1.31 -7.72 -12.98
C GLY A 141 1.69 -8.31 -11.62
N GLN A 142 2.98 -8.38 -11.28
CA GLN A 142 3.41 -8.77 -9.95
C GLN A 142 2.93 -7.78 -8.89
N GLY A 143 2.70 -8.25 -7.68
CA GLY A 143 2.31 -7.43 -6.53
C GLY A 143 0.80 -7.32 -6.31
N LEU A 144 -0.04 -7.83 -7.20
CA LEU A 144 -1.51 -7.80 -7.06
C LEU A 144 -2.03 -8.61 -5.87
N ASP A 145 -1.29 -9.63 -5.44
CA ASP A 145 -1.70 -10.61 -4.42
C ASP A 145 -0.78 -10.60 -3.18
N THR A 146 0.18 -9.66 -3.12
CA THR A 146 1.20 -9.62 -2.07
C THR A 146 1.22 -8.28 -1.32
N PRO A 147 0.11 -7.89 -0.68
CA PRO A 147 0.06 -6.66 0.09
C PRO A 147 0.88 -6.76 1.38
N VAL A 148 1.30 -5.61 1.87
CA VAL A 148 1.92 -5.45 3.19
C VAL A 148 1.06 -4.56 4.09
N ALA A 149 1.31 -4.62 5.41
CA ALA A 149 0.60 -3.79 6.36
C ALA A 149 1.02 -2.32 6.25
N VAL A 150 0.04 -1.41 6.41
CA VAL A 150 0.26 0.04 6.49
C VAL A 150 -0.74 0.66 7.48
N ALA A 151 -0.25 1.59 8.30
CA ALA A 151 -1.11 2.35 9.21
C ALA A 151 -1.92 3.42 8.47
N HIS A 152 -2.99 3.89 9.11
CA HIS A 152 -3.75 5.09 8.75
C HIS A 152 -3.68 6.13 9.86
N GLY A 153 -4.20 7.32 9.61
CA GLY A 153 -4.25 8.41 10.58
C GLY A 153 -5.30 8.19 11.66
N VAL A 154 -4.98 8.53 12.92
CA VAL A 154 -5.92 8.45 14.05
C VAL A 154 -7.20 9.26 13.81
N GLY A 155 -7.14 10.33 13.01
CA GLY A 155 -8.32 11.10 12.61
C GLY A 155 -9.20 10.39 11.60
N SER A 156 -8.72 9.29 10.99
CA SER A 156 -9.51 8.44 10.09
C SER A 156 -10.29 7.35 10.82
N ASP A 157 -9.86 6.95 12.02
CA ASP A 157 -10.40 5.86 12.82
C ASP A 157 -10.59 6.40 14.24
N ARG A 158 -11.75 7.00 14.52
CA ARG A 158 -12.00 7.71 15.77
C ARG A 158 -12.38 6.81 16.93
N ASP A 159 -12.99 5.69 16.65
CA ASP A 159 -13.41 4.70 17.64
C ASP A 159 -12.36 3.59 17.84
N ASP A 160 -11.22 3.70 17.12
CA ASP A 160 -10.06 2.79 17.22
C ASP A 160 -10.45 1.31 16.94
N ASP A 161 -11.41 1.10 16.02
CA ASP A 161 -11.82 -0.24 15.63
C ASP A 161 -10.89 -0.85 14.55
N GLY A 162 -10.00 -0.04 13.96
CA GLY A 162 -9.01 -0.40 12.94
C GLY A 162 -9.51 -0.16 11.52
N VAL A 163 -10.71 0.34 11.33
CA VAL A 163 -11.27 0.72 10.03
C VAL A 163 -11.13 2.23 9.85
N ALA A 164 -10.72 2.66 8.66
CA ALA A 164 -10.66 4.08 8.33
C ALA A 164 -11.98 4.51 7.68
N GLU A 165 -12.78 5.34 8.36
CA GLU A 165 -14.05 5.87 7.85
C GLU A 165 -13.94 7.29 7.31
N ARG A 166 -12.93 8.04 7.76
CA ARG A 166 -12.80 9.46 7.47
C ARG A 166 -11.47 9.76 6.79
N PHE A 167 -11.55 10.61 5.80
CA PHE A 167 -10.38 11.10 5.06
C PHE A 167 -10.45 12.61 4.96
N SER A 168 -9.29 13.28 5.01
CA SER A 168 -9.28 14.73 5.04
C SER A 168 -8.03 15.29 4.39
N ASN A 169 -8.17 16.47 3.80
CA ASN A 169 -7.08 17.31 3.29
C ASN A 169 -6.80 18.52 4.19
N VAL A 170 -7.49 18.60 5.34
CA VAL A 170 -7.38 19.74 6.25
C VAL A 170 -6.19 19.56 7.18
N TYR A 171 -5.48 20.68 7.42
CA TYR A 171 -4.38 20.74 8.37
C TYR A 171 -4.84 20.33 9.78
N ASN A 172 -4.01 19.59 10.51
CA ASN A 172 -4.32 19.06 11.85
C ASN A 172 -5.54 18.15 11.97
N SER A 173 -6.08 17.65 10.86
CA SER A 173 -7.17 16.66 10.91
C SER A 173 -6.72 15.30 11.45
N LEU A 174 -5.41 15.02 11.47
CA LEU A 174 -4.78 13.75 11.85
C LEU A 174 -5.29 12.55 11.02
N ALA A 175 -6.04 12.82 9.95
CA ALA A 175 -6.63 11.81 9.07
C ALA A 175 -5.73 11.55 7.86
N SER A 176 -5.76 10.34 7.34
CA SER A 176 -5.22 10.01 6.02
C SER A 176 -5.99 10.74 4.93
N SER A 177 -5.37 10.90 3.76
CA SER A 177 -5.99 11.46 2.57
C SER A 177 -6.15 10.41 1.49
N LEU A 178 -7.21 10.49 0.70
CA LEU A 178 -7.41 9.67 -0.49
C LEU A 178 -6.89 10.38 -1.74
N GLY A 179 -6.65 9.61 -2.80
CA GLY A 179 -6.27 10.11 -4.11
C GLY A 179 -4.84 9.77 -4.50
N ALA A 180 -4.44 10.30 -5.65
CA ALA A 180 -3.11 10.12 -6.22
C ALA A 180 -2.09 11.03 -5.54
N ALA A 181 -0.88 10.52 -5.34
CA ALA A 181 0.24 11.28 -4.84
C ALA A 181 1.53 10.88 -5.56
N ARG A 182 2.53 11.76 -5.54
CA ARG A 182 3.86 11.51 -6.07
C ARG A 182 4.88 11.54 -4.95
N GLY A 183 5.77 10.55 -4.93
CA GLY A 183 6.91 10.57 -4.05
C GLY A 183 7.91 11.66 -4.44
N ALA A 184 8.47 12.31 -3.45
CA ALA A 184 9.40 13.41 -3.62
C ALA A 184 10.75 13.12 -2.93
N GLU A 185 11.32 14.10 -2.25
CA GLU A 185 12.64 13.97 -1.63
C GLU A 185 12.60 13.16 -0.33
N LEU A 186 13.72 12.48 -0.08
CA LEU A 186 14.02 11.89 1.23
C LEU A 186 14.53 12.97 2.18
N TYR A 187 14.17 12.88 3.45
CA TYR A 187 14.68 13.77 4.49
C TYR A 187 14.72 13.05 5.86
N TYR A 188 15.52 13.57 6.77
CA TYR A 188 15.53 13.14 8.16
C TYR A 188 14.66 14.07 9.00
N GLY A 189 13.56 13.54 9.53
CA GLY A 189 12.63 14.25 10.39
C GLY A 189 12.47 13.60 11.76
N ILE A 190 11.42 13.98 12.46
CA ILE A 190 11.10 13.44 13.79
C ILE A 190 10.83 11.92 13.75
N ASN A 191 10.40 11.40 12.61
CA ASN A 191 10.14 9.98 12.38
C ASN A 191 11.35 9.24 11.76
N GLY A 192 12.55 9.84 11.79
CA GLY A 192 13.75 9.34 11.13
C GLY A 192 13.72 9.58 9.63
N LEU A 193 14.37 8.69 8.86
CA LEU A 193 14.36 8.78 7.40
C LEU A 193 12.93 8.63 6.90
N SER A 194 12.46 9.63 6.19
CA SER A 194 11.10 9.78 5.69
C SER A 194 11.11 10.23 4.23
N LEU A 195 10.05 9.94 3.51
CA LEU A 195 9.87 10.33 2.11
C LEU A 195 8.66 11.25 2.00
N ARG A 196 8.85 12.46 1.48
CA ARG A 196 7.78 13.42 1.23
C ARG A 196 6.86 12.96 0.11
N LEU A 197 5.58 13.32 0.25
CA LEU A 197 4.54 13.04 -0.73
C LEU A 197 3.89 14.34 -1.17
N ASP A 198 3.73 14.49 -2.48
CA ASP A 198 2.98 15.58 -3.10
C ASP A 198 1.63 15.06 -3.57
N GLY A 199 0.55 15.56 -3.00
CA GLY A 199 -0.81 15.21 -3.43
C GLY A 199 -1.12 15.79 -4.82
N LEU A 200 -1.77 15.00 -5.66
CA LEU A 200 -2.10 15.33 -7.05
C LEU A 200 -3.58 15.61 -7.26
N ASP A 201 -4.42 15.31 -6.26
CA ASP A 201 -5.87 15.48 -6.28
C ASP A 201 -6.34 16.56 -5.29
N GLN A 202 -7.55 17.07 -5.49
CA GLN A 202 -8.16 18.03 -4.56
C GLN A 202 -8.37 17.45 -3.16
N SER A 203 -8.53 16.15 -3.05
CA SER A 203 -8.67 15.42 -1.79
C SER A 203 -7.38 15.35 -0.97
N ASN A 204 -6.22 15.69 -1.55
CA ASN A 204 -4.93 15.50 -0.91
C ASN A 204 -3.84 16.53 -1.25
N TYR A 205 -4.14 17.61 -1.98
CA TYR A 205 -3.12 18.58 -2.42
C TYR A 205 -2.34 19.23 -1.28
N ASN A 206 -2.86 19.18 -0.06
CA ASN A 206 -2.18 19.70 1.14
C ASN A 206 -1.22 18.67 1.78
N MET A 207 -1.00 17.48 1.19
CA MET A 207 -0.14 16.46 1.80
C MET A 207 1.20 17.04 2.26
N ARG A 208 1.90 17.79 1.41
CA ARG A 208 3.18 18.40 1.77
C ARG A 208 3.07 19.36 2.95
N MET A 209 2.09 20.27 2.96
CA MET A 209 1.87 21.21 4.04
C MET A 209 1.42 20.57 5.35
N ARG A 210 0.78 19.41 5.25
CA ARG A 210 0.33 18.63 6.39
C ARG A 210 1.40 17.65 6.91
N ASP A 211 2.60 17.66 6.31
CA ASP A 211 3.67 16.70 6.58
C ASP A 211 3.20 15.22 6.48
N ILE A 212 2.28 14.95 5.54
CA ILE A 212 1.90 13.57 5.20
C ILE A 212 3.03 12.95 4.38
N VAL A 213 3.68 11.98 4.96
CA VAL A 213 4.89 11.34 4.43
C VAL A 213 4.79 9.81 4.51
N ALA A 214 5.66 9.12 3.78
CA ALA A 214 5.91 7.71 4.02
C ALA A 214 7.10 7.57 4.98
N HIS A 215 6.97 6.74 6.00
CA HIS A 215 8.06 6.42 6.94
C HIS A 215 7.86 5.06 7.60
N SER A 216 8.86 4.56 8.31
CA SER A 216 8.67 3.41 9.19
C SER A 216 8.43 3.86 10.62
N TYR A 217 7.80 2.99 11.40
CA TYR A 217 7.81 3.22 12.84
C TYR A 217 9.23 3.04 13.40
N GLN A 218 9.50 3.74 14.51
CA GLN A 218 10.76 3.61 15.24
C GLN A 218 10.49 2.76 16.50
N PRO A 219 11.15 1.61 16.67
CA PRO A 219 10.93 0.72 17.81
C PRO A 219 11.11 1.41 19.16
N GLU A 220 12.05 2.34 19.24
CA GLU A 220 12.35 3.15 20.43
C GLU A 220 11.30 4.22 20.72
N ARG A 221 10.57 4.68 19.71
CA ARG A 221 9.47 5.63 19.82
C ARG A 221 8.14 4.90 19.74
N ARG A 222 7.74 4.19 20.77
CA ARG A 222 6.58 3.30 20.91
C ARG A 222 5.22 3.86 20.42
N ARG A 223 5.20 4.95 19.65
CA ARG A 223 4.00 5.71 19.31
C ARG A 223 3.12 5.07 18.22
N TYR A 224 3.69 4.39 17.22
CA TYR A 224 2.95 4.10 15.99
C TYR A 224 2.88 2.62 15.61
N PHE A 225 3.88 1.83 15.98
CA PHE A 225 3.96 0.43 15.58
C PHE A 225 4.80 -0.31 16.63
N ASN A 226 4.17 -0.91 17.57
CA ASN A 226 4.83 -1.83 18.47
C ASN A 226 4.33 -3.23 18.10
N ALA A 227 5.23 -4.16 17.77
CA ALA A 227 4.85 -5.55 17.53
C ALA A 227 4.08 -6.13 18.73
N SER A 228 4.38 -5.68 19.96
CA SER A 228 3.62 -6.00 21.15
C SER A 228 2.23 -5.36 21.18
N LEU A 229 2.06 -4.15 20.59
CA LEU A 229 0.75 -3.50 20.47
C LEU A 229 -0.09 -4.11 19.35
N LEU A 230 0.53 -4.64 18.30
CA LEU A 230 -0.16 -5.46 17.30
C LEU A 230 -0.88 -6.65 17.97
N GLN A 231 -0.26 -7.25 18.99
CA GLN A 231 -0.86 -8.36 19.74
C GLN A 231 -1.93 -7.88 20.73
N VAL A 232 -1.64 -6.82 21.48
CA VAL A 232 -2.57 -6.27 22.49
C VAL A 232 -3.82 -5.65 21.85
N ARG A 233 -3.70 -5.11 20.62
CA ARG A 233 -4.79 -4.52 19.84
C ARG A 233 -5.41 -5.46 18.81
N GLY A 234 -5.31 -6.77 19.00
CA GLY A 234 -5.91 -7.75 18.09
C GLY A 234 -5.27 -7.78 16.69
N GLY A 235 -3.95 -7.49 16.59
CA GLY A 235 -3.22 -7.49 15.32
C GLY A 235 -3.33 -6.20 14.52
N LYS A 236 -3.88 -5.13 15.09
CA LYS A 236 -3.98 -3.83 14.42
C LYS A 236 -2.65 -3.07 14.48
N PRO A 237 -2.12 -2.57 13.34
CA PRO A 237 -1.07 -1.55 13.38
C PRO A 237 -1.58 -0.33 14.16
N GLY A 238 -0.68 0.33 14.88
CA GLY A 238 -1.00 1.62 15.49
C GLY A 238 -1.41 2.65 14.44
N THR A 239 -2.06 3.71 14.89
CA THR A 239 -2.45 4.83 14.02
C THR A 239 -1.32 5.86 13.91
N SER A 240 -1.26 6.57 12.80
CA SER A 240 -0.38 7.71 12.54
C SER A 240 -1.14 9.04 12.69
N GLU A 241 -0.52 10.15 12.32
CA GLU A 241 -1.18 11.46 12.17
C GLU A 241 -1.57 11.74 10.70
N GLY A 242 -1.83 10.66 9.94
CA GLY A 242 -2.21 10.69 8.53
C GLY A 242 -1.15 10.08 7.59
N CYS A 243 0.06 9.85 8.07
CA CYS A 243 1.19 9.31 7.30
C CYS A 243 0.99 7.82 6.92
N PHE A 244 1.68 7.42 5.84
CA PHE A 244 1.79 6.02 5.42
C PHE A 244 2.94 5.35 6.18
N VAL A 245 2.63 4.65 7.26
CA VAL A 245 3.62 4.04 8.14
C VAL A 245 3.69 2.54 7.93
N VAL A 246 4.88 2.04 7.61
CA VAL A 246 5.16 0.62 7.37
C VAL A 246 6.14 0.07 8.41
N ALA A 247 6.31 -1.25 8.44
CA ALA A 247 7.31 -1.88 9.29
C ALA A 247 8.74 -1.47 8.86
N PRO A 248 9.74 -1.42 9.76
CA PRO A 248 11.08 -0.94 9.47
C PRO A 248 11.77 -1.66 8.32
N HIS A 249 11.61 -2.98 8.21
CA HIS A 249 12.19 -3.79 7.13
C HIS A 249 11.57 -3.52 5.75
N LEU A 250 10.41 -2.86 5.69
CA LEU A 250 9.72 -2.48 4.45
C LEU A 250 10.03 -1.04 4.01
N ARG A 251 10.67 -0.23 4.86
CA ARG A 251 10.91 1.19 4.57
C ARG A 251 11.72 1.40 3.29
N ASP A 252 12.87 0.77 3.21
CA ASP A 252 13.79 0.99 2.08
C ASP A 252 13.22 0.41 0.78
N TRP A 253 12.44 -0.67 0.87
CA TRP A 253 11.66 -1.19 -0.24
C TRP A 253 10.62 -0.19 -0.73
N LEU A 254 9.80 0.37 0.17
CA LEU A 254 8.77 1.35 -0.19
C LEU A 254 9.39 2.63 -0.77
N PHE A 255 10.50 3.10 -0.19
CA PHE A 255 11.22 4.27 -0.69
C PHE A 255 11.87 4.01 -2.05
N GLY A 256 12.35 2.80 -2.30
CA GLY A 256 12.85 2.40 -3.61
C GLY A 256 11.82 2.55 -4.73
N ILE A 257 10.54 2.34 -4.42
CA ILE A 257 9.44 2.47 -5.38
C ILE A 257 8.98 3.92 -5.52
N LEU A 258 8.85 4.63 -4.38
CA LEU A 258 8.19 5.94 -4.35
C LEU A 258 9.10 7.13 -4.60
N ARG A 259 10.39 7.06 -4.24
CA ARG A 259 11.32 8.18 -4.43
C ARG A 259 11.40 8.59 -5.91
N ASP A 260 11.88 9.80 -6.17
CA ASP A 260 12.17 10.31 -7.51
C ASP A 260 10.94 10.34 -8.45
N GLY A 261 9.76 10.61 -7.89
CA GLY A 261 8.53 10.76 -8.65
C GLY A 261 7.68 9.51 -8.75
N GLY A 262 7.93 8.49 -7.92
CA GLY A 262 7.11 7.28 -7.85
C GLY A 262 5.64 7.59 -7.56
N PHE A 263 4.72 6.75 -8.02
CA PHE A 263 3.29 6.97 -7.96
C PHE A 263 2.64 6.16 -6.82
N LEU A 264 1.83 6.84 -6.02
CA LEU A 264 0.99 6.25 -4.98
C LEU A 264 -0.46 6.62 -5.22
N TYR A 265 -1.37 5.67 -5.03
CA TYR A 265 -2.81 5.91 -4.98
C TYR A 265 -3.39 5.33 -3.68
N ALA A 266 -4.08 6.15 -2.91
CA ALA A 266 -4.82 5.72 -1.73
C ALA A 266 -6.32 5.81 -2.03
N GLY A 267 -7.06 4.71 -1.81
CA GLY A 267 -8.49 4.66 -2.11
C GLY A 267 -9.23 3.61 -1.30
N LEU A 268 -10.47 3.36 -1.70
CA LEU A 268 -11.36 2.38 -1.10
C LEU A 268 -11.74 1.34 -2.16
N GLY A 269 -11.54 0.07 -1.85
CA GLY A 269 -11.96 -1.05 -2.70
C GLY A 269 -13.37 -1.56 -2.38
N GLY A 270 -13.86 -2.48 -3.22
CA GLY A 270 -15.13 -3.16 -3.04
C GLY A 270 -16.34 -2.21 -2.99
N ASP A 271 -17.31 -2.52 -2.15
CA ASP A 271 -18.52 -1.73 -2.00
C ASP A 271 -18.24 -0.32 -1.45
N ARG A 272 -17.17 -0.15 -0.66
CA ARG A 272 -16.77 1.14 -0.14
C ARG A 272 -16.24 2.11 -1.21
N ALA A 273 -15.88 1.63 -2.39
CA ALA A 273 -15.52 2.50 -3.51
C ALA A 273 -16.64 3.48 -3.88
N LYS A 274 -17.89 3.12 -3.61
CA LYS A 274 -19.09 3.96 -3.87
C LYS A 274 -19.28 5.06 -2.83
N GLU A 275 -18.61 4.96 -1.67
CA GLU A 275 -18.68 5.96 -0.59
C GLU A 275 -17.87 7.22 -0.90
N ILE A 276 -16.97 7.16 -1.88
CA ILE A 276 -16.19 8.33 -2.32
C ILE A 276 -17.11 9.19 -3.20
N PRO A 277 -17.53 10.39 -2.75
CA PRO A 277 -18.18 11.32 -3.65
C PRO A 277 -17.22 11.58 -4.81
N GLY A 278 -17.71 11.41 -6.04
CA GLY A 278 -16.95 11.85 -7.22
C GLY A 278 -16.46 13.30 -7.01
N PRO A 279 -15.45 13.77 -7.78
CA PRO A 279 -14.87 15.08 -7.58
C PRO A 279 -15.97 16.13 -7.57
N VAL A 280 -16.28 16.68 -6.40
CA VAL A 280 -17.21 17.81 -6.27
C VAL A 280 -16.46 19.00 -6.85
N ILE A 281 -16.68 19.27 -8.13
CA ILE A 281 -16.28 20.53 -8.76
C ILE A 281 -17.18 21.60 -8.16
N ARG A 282 -16.79 22.16 -7.02
CA ARG A 282 -17.35 23.43 -6.55
C ARG A 282 -16.52 24.55 -7.14
N SER A 283 -17.14 25.35 -7.96
CA SER A 283 -16.57 26.52 -8.66
C SER A 283 -16.35 27.73 -7.73
N GLU A 284 -16.20 27.55 -6.45
CA GLU A 284 -15.86 28.63 -5.52
C GLU A 284 -14.81 28.14 -4.54
N ALA A 285 -13.77 28.95 -4.40
CA ALA A 285 -12.63 28.72 -3.51
C ALA A 285 -13.10 28.75 -2.04
N VAL A 286 -13.59 27.63 -1.56
CA VAL A 286 -13.73 27.38 -0.15
C VAL A 286 -12.61 26.43 0.25
N VAL A 287 -11.66 26.96 1.00
CA VAL A 287 -10.74 26.18 1.82
C VAL A 287 -11.60 25.46 2.84
N GLY A 288 -12.15 24.31 2.47
CA GLY A 288 -13.10 23.58 3.28
C GLY A 288 -12.88 22.07 3.21
N ASP A 289 -13.12 21.45 4.33
CA ASP A 289 -13.07 20.01 4.57
C ASP A 289 -13.81 19.21 3.51
N VAL A 290 -13.12 18.30 2.82
CA VAL A 290 -13.78 17.15 2.22
C VAL A 290 -13.87 16.09 3.31
N VAL A 291 -14.89 16.16 4.11
CA VAL A 291 -15.26 15.11 5.05
C VAL A 291 -16.20 14.17 4.31
N PHE A 292 -15.76 12.96 4.06
CA PHE A 292 -16.65 11.91 3.56
C PHE A 292 -17.46 11.39 4.75
N ALA A 293 -18.74 11.71 4.80
CA ALA A 293 -19.63 11.11 5.79
C ALA A 293 -19.95 9.66 5.39
N PRO A 294 -20.02 8.73 6.34
CA PRO A 294 -20.56 7.42 6.06
C PRO A 294 -22.00 7.58 5.60
N GLY A 295 -22.34 6.87 4.51
CA GLY A 295 -23.70 6.88 3.99
C GLY A 295 -24.66 6.38 5.08
N THR A 296 -25.59 7.24 5.51
CA THR A 296 -26.74 6.81 6.33
C THR A 296 -27.58 5.91 5.45
N GLY A 297 -27.42 4.60 5.59
CA GLY A 297 -28.35 3.64 5.06
C GLY A 297 -29.72 3.86 5.73
N GLY A 298 -30.70 4.28 4.95
CA GLY A 298 -32.12 4.20 5.26
C GLY A 298 -32.71 2.93 4.68
#